data_b78877f164038f3632abea0b1deef1e0
#
_entry.id   b78877f164038f3632abea0b1deef1e0
#
_cell.length_a   1.000
_cell.length_b   1.000
_cell.length_c   1.000
_cell.angle_alpha   90.00
_cell.angle_beta   90.00
_cell.angle_gamma   90.00
#
_symmetry.space_group_name_H-M   'P 1'
#
loop_
_entity.id
_entity.type
_entity.pdbx_description
1 polymer ?
#
loop_
_entity_poly.entity_id
_entity_poly.type
_entity_poly.pdbx_seq_one_letter_code
_entity_poly.pdbx_strand_id
1 'polypeptide(L)'
;MPGDADVLHADTLIDAQDLALGYARRPILERVSLRVGVGEFWFLLGRNGAGKSTLLRAIVGTLPPLGGTLRLHPAIASRERLGFVPQRCDVNPALPTTVREFVVLGTVGLSLRRADEAERLAWALDRAGLGGMAARDFRALSGGERQRALVARALVRRPTLLILDEPTNNLDPGAEEALLELLGELNRTERLTLVVVTHDLALAAHHATHVALATDGTIAAGRRDDVLTPAALTRAFGIDVGWAVDVARGAS
;
A
#
# COMPACT_ATOMS: atom_id res chain seq x y z
N MET A 1 -24.61 -27.52 -11.80
CA MET A 1 -24.62 -26.54 -10.71
C MET A 1 -23.22 -25.96 -10.62
N PRO A 2 -22.93 -24.72 -11.08
CA PRO A 2 -21.66 -24.09 -10.74
C PRO A 2 -21.69 -23.72 -9.26
N GLY A 3 -20.68 -24.22 -8.55
CA GLY A 3 -20.63 -24.21 -7.09
C GLY A 3 -20.43 -22.83 -6.51
N ASP A 4 -20.84 -22.70 -5.28
CA ASP A 4 -20.75 -21.55 -4.33
C ASP A 4 -19.31 -21.01 -4.08
N ALA A 5 -18.32 -21.41 -4.89
CA ALA A 5 -16.89 -21.12 -4.71
C ALA A 5 -16.43 -19.81 -5.36
N ASP A 6 -17.32 -19.06 -6.02
CA ASP A 6 -16.89 -17.97 -6.92
C ASP A 6 -17.19 -16.55 -6.40
N VAL A 7 -17.81 -16.40 -5.24
CA VAL A 7 -18.14 -15.08 -4.67
C VAL A 7 -17.19 -14.78 -3.52
N LEU A 8 -16.38 -13.72 -3.66
CA LEU A 8 -15.60 -13.17 -2.54
C LEU A 8 -16.56 -12.76 -1.42
N HIS A 9 -16.22 -13.08 -0.16
CA HIS A 9 -16.94 -12.54 0.97
C HIS A 9 -16.94 -11.01 0.93
N ALA A 10 -18.04 -10.38 1.32
CA ALA A 10 -18.25 -8.93 1.24
C ALA A 10 -17.13 -8.11 1.92
N ASP A 11 -16.47 -8.68 2.92
CA ASP A 11 -15.38 -8.06 3.67
C ASP A 11 -13.97 -8.41 3.14
N THR A 12 -13.85 -9.13 2.01
CA THR A 12 -12.55 -9.50 1.42
C THR A 12 -12.27 -8.65 0.19
N LEU A 13 -11.15 -7.95 0.17
CA LEU A 13 -10.71 -7.14 -0.99
C LEU A 13 -9.80 -7.93 -1.93
N ILE A 14 -8.91 -8.75 -1.38
CA ILE A 14 -7.96 -9.56 -2.16
C ILE A 14 -7.99 -10.98 -1.62
N ASP A 15 -8.15 -11.97 -2.50
CA ASP A 15 -8.00 -13.39 -2.17
C ASP A 15 -7.08 -14.04 -3.21
N ALA A 16 -5.88 -14.42 -2.77
CA ALA A 16 -4.90 -15.15 -3.54
C ALA A 16 -4.78 -16.57 -3.01
N GLN A 17 -4.85 -17.57 -3.91
CA GLN A 17 -4.76 -18.98 -3.56
C GLN A 17 -3.77 -19.67 -4.48
N ASP A 18 -2.73 -20.26 -3.90
CA ASP A 18 -1.63 -20.97 -4.59
C ASP A 18 -1.05 -20.18 -5.77
N LEU A 19 -1.01 -18.86 -5.63
CA LEU A 19 -0.67 -17.94 -6.69
C LEU A 19 0.81 -18.08 -7.07
N ALA A 20 1.09 -18.23 -8.37
CA ALA A 20 2.41 -18.17 -8.94
C ALA A 20 2.55 -16.92 -9.82
N LEU A 21 3.59 -16.14 -9.60
CA LEU A 21 3.86 -14.87 -10.29
C LEU A 21 5.29 -14.82 -10.81
N GLY A 22 5.48 -14.25 -11.99
CA GLY A 22 6.81 -14.12 -12.57
C GLY A 22 6.79 -13.53 -13.97
N TYR A 23 7.93 -13.57 -14.66
CA TYR A 23 8.12 -13.02 -16.01
C TYR A 23 8.64 -14.10 -16.95
N ALA A 24 8.22 -14.05 -18.22
CA ALA A 24 8.65 -14.99 -19.27
C ALA A 24 8.58 -16.47 -18.81
N ARG A 25 7.51 -16.85 -18.13
CA ARG A 25 7.27 -18.18 -17.55
C ARG A 25 8.29 -18.62 -16.47
N ARG A 26 9.08 -17.70 -15.95
CA ARG A 26 9.97 -17.96 -14.81
C ARG A 26 9.28 -17.42 -13.55
N PRO A 27 8.90 -18.28 -12.60
CA PRO A 27 8.29 -17.84 -11.36
C PRO A 27 9.31 -17.08 -10.49
N ILE A 28 8.84 -16.04 -9.85
CA ILE A 28 9.54 -15.27 -8.80
C ILE A 28 8.88 -15.56 -7.46
N LEU A 29 7.56 -15.70 -7.47
CA LEU A 29 6.76 -16.10 -6.31
C LEU A 29 5.96 -17.33 -6.67
N GLU A 30 5.92 -18.30 -5.77
CA GLU A 30 5.18 -19.56 -5.92
C GLU A 30 4.37 -19.86 -4.65
N ARG A 31 3.21 -20.49 -4.84
CA ARG A 31 2.33 -20.93 -3.75
C ARG A 31 1.97 -19.82 -2.77
N VAL A 32 1.77 -18.60 -3.29
CA VAL A 32 1.36 -17.48 -2.47
C VAL A 32 -0.13 -17.58 -2.16
N SER A 33 -0.46 -17.67 -0.88
CA SER A 33 -1.83 -17.62 -0.40
C SER A 33 -1.95 -16.52 0.63
N LEU A 34 -2.82 -15.54 0.35
CA LEU A 34 -3.09 -14.43 1.27
C LEU A 34 -4.50 -13.90 1.05
N ARG A 35 -5.11 -13.42 2.12
CA ARG A 35 -6.42 -12.77 2.09
C ARG A 35 -6.33 -11.43 2.79
N VAL A 36 -6.75 -10.37 2.09
CA VAL A 36 -6.80 -9.00 2.62
C VAL A 36 -8.24 -8.59 2.82
N GLY A 37 -8.60 -8.30 4.06
CA GLY A 37 -9.93 -7.83 4.47
C GLY A 37 -10.06 -6.30 4.44
N VAL A 38 -11.32 -5.84 4.48
CA VAL A 38 -11.65 -4.41 4.57
C VAL A 38 -11.20 -3.83 5.92
N GLY A 39 -10.50 -2.69 5.88
CA GLY A 39 -10.04 -1.96 7.07
C GLY A 39 -8.79 -2.55 7.72
N GLU A 40 -8.15 -3.54 7.11
CA GLU A 40 -6.88 -4.06 7.59
C GLU A 40 -5.71 -3.17 7.20
N PHE A 41 -4.67 -3.14 8.03
CA PHE A 41 -3.42 -2.43 7.77
C PHE A 41 -2.28 -3.44 7.57
N TRP A 42 -1.95 -3.68 6.31
CA TRP A 42 -0.96 -4.66 5.90
C TRP A 42 0.41 -4.03 5.64
N PHE A 43 1.45 -4.74 6.08
CA PHE A 43 2.83 -4.46 5.66
C PHE A 43 3.37 -5.62 4.83
N LEU A 44 3.81 -5.33 3.61
CA LEU A 44 4.50 -6.29 2.74
C LEU A 44 6.01 -6.11 2.92
N LEU A 45 6.60 -7.04 3.63
CA LEU A 45 8.01 -7.03 4.04
C LEU A 45 8.86 -7.99 3.20
N GLY A 46 10.15 -7.76 3.19
CA GLY A 46 11.14 -8.64 2.58
C GLY A 46 12.31 -7.89 1.96
N ARG A 47 13.39 -8.61 1.69
CA ARG A 47 14.59 -8.05 1.04
C ARG A 47 14.30 -7.54 -0.37
N ASN A 48 15.20 -6.73 -0.91
CA ASN A 48 15.14 -6.33 -2.31
C ASN A 48 15.24 -7.59 -3.20
N GLY A 49 14.39 -7.65 -4.21
CA GLY A 49 14.30 -8.84 -5.10
C GLY A 49 13.41 -9.98 -4.59
N ALA A 50 12.86 -9.93 -3.36
CA ALA A 50 12.00 -10.99 -2.81
C ALA A 50 10.61 -11.12 -3.47
N GLY A 51 10.31 -10.34 -4.51
CA GLY A 51 9.04 -10.46 -5.23
C GLY A 51 7.93 -9.49 -4.79
N LYS A 52 8.20 -8.56 -3.86
CA LYS A 52 7.20 -7.58 -3.37
C LYS A 52 6.54 -6.81 -4.52
N SER A 53 7.33 -6.17 -5.38
CA SER A 53 6.81 -5.42 -6.54
C SER A 53 6.12 -6.34 -7.58
N THR A 54 6.48 -7.61 -7.64
CA THR A 54 5.82 -8.61 -8.50
C THR A 54 4.40 -8.88 -8.00
N LEU A 55 4.23 -9.06 -6.68
CA LEU A 55 2.90 -9.19 -6.06
C LEU A 55 2.07 -7.92 -6.28
N LEU A 56 2.65 -6.72 -6.05
CA LEU A 56 1.93 -5.47 -6.28
C LEU A 56 1.45 -5.33 -7.73
N ARG A 57 2.30 -5.67 -8.70
CA ARG A 57 1.93 -5.63 -10.13
C ARG A 57 0.76 -6.56 -10.45
N ALA A 58 0.69 -7.72 -9.80
CA ALA A 58 -0.44 -8.62 -9.97
C ALA A 58 -1.72 -8.01 -9.35
N ILE A 59 -1.66 -7.45 -8.14
CA ILE A 59 -2.81 -6.82 -7.47
C ILE A 59 -3.32 -5.62 -8.27
N VAL A 60 -2.43 -4.76 -8.80
CA VAL A 60 -2.85 -3.62 -9.64
C VAL A 60 -3.20 -4.05 -11.08
N GLY A 61 -3.10 -5.36 -11.40
CA GLY A 61 -3.52 -5.95 -12.68
C GLY A 61 -2.62 -5.63 -13.86
N THR A 62 -1.33 -5.34 -13.63
CA THR A 62 -0.32 -5.15 -14.69
C THR A 62 0.51 -6.39 -14.95
N LEU A 63 0.38 -7.44 -14.13
CA LEU A 63 1.03 -8.73 -14.28
C LEU A 63 0.00 -9.85 -14.10
N PRO A 64 -0.29 -10.67 -15.14
CA PRO A 64 -1.17 -11.81 -14.99
C PRO A 64 -0.49 -12.94 -14.21
N PRO A 65 -1.24 -13.73 -13.42
CA PRO A 65 -0.73 -14.93 -12.78
C PRO A 65 -0.18 -15.96 -13.79
N LEU A 66 0.87 -16.67 -13.37
CA LEU A 66 1.37 -17.87 -14.07
C LEU A 66 0.60 -19.13 -13.66
N GLY A 67 0.02 -19.14 -12.45
CA GLY A 67 -0.77 -20.22 -11.88
C GLY A 67 -1.48 -19.78 -10.61
N GLY A 68 -2.38 -20.63 -10.11
CA GLY A 68 -3.23 -20.30 -8.97
C GLY A 68 -4.33 -19.31 -9.32
N THR A 69 -4.93 -18.69 -8.32
CA THR A 69 -6.01 -17.71 -8.49
C THR A 69 -5.73 -16.42 -7.74
N LEU A 70 -6.08 -15.28 -8.34
CA LEU A 70 -6.10 -13.98 -7.72
C LEU A 70 -7.48 -13.36 -7.97
N ARG A 71 -8.28 -13.24 -6.91
CA ARG A 71 -9.58 -12.62 -6.95
C ARG A 71 -9.54 -11.27 -6.28
N LEU A 72 -10.08 -10.25 -6.94
CA LEU A 72 -10.17 -8.90 -6.44
C LEU A 72 -11.64 -8.51 -6.28
N HIS A 73 -11.97 -7.88 -5.16
CA HIS A 73 -13.31 -7.35 -4.96
C HIS A 73 -13.68 -6.37 -6.10
N PRO A 74 -14.91 -6.36 -6.62
CA PRO A 74 -15.32 -5.50 -7.73
C PRO A 74 -14.99 -4.02 -7.53
N ALA A 75 -15.07 -3.53 -6.28
CA ALA A 75 -14.74 -2.14 -5.94
C ALA A 75 -13.28 -1.75 -6.26
N ILE A 76 -12.35 -2.71 -6.28
CA ILE A 76 -10.93 -2.46 -6.60
C ILE A 76 -10.53 -3.04 -7.95
N ALA A 77 -11.22 -4.04 -8.45
CA ALA A 77 -10.97 -4.66 -9.77
C ALA A 77 -11.15 -3.65 -10.92
N SER A 78 -12.14 -2.75 -10.82
CA SER A 78 -12.35 -1.63 -11.76
C SER A 78 -11.26 -0.55 -11.66
N ARG A 79 -10.41 -0.60 -10.64
CA ARG A 79 -9.38 0.40 -10.32
C ARG A 79 -9.91 1.78 -9.94
N GLU A 80 -11.19 2.01 -9.96
CA GLU A 80 -11.78 3.30 -9.57
C GLU A 80 -11.58 3.60 -8.09
N ARG A 81 -11.63 2.55 -7.26
CA ARG A 81 -11.46 2.64 -5.80
C ARG A 81 -10.14 2.02 -5.31
N LEU A 82 -9.15 1.94 -6.18
CA LEU A 82 -7.77 1.58 -5.87
C LEU A 82 -6.89 2.83 -5.90
N GLY A 83 -6.28 3.18 -4.78
CA GLY A 83 -5.24 4.19 -4.67
C GLY A 83 -3.86 3.53 -4.77
N PHE A 84 -2.93 4.18 -5.46
CA PHE A 84 -1.55 3.72 -5.53
C PHE A 84 -0.57 4.90 -5.38
N VAL A 85 0.34 4.77 -4.42
CA VAL A 85 1.46 5.70 -4.19
C VAL A 85 2.75 4.98 -4.57
N PRO A 86 3.38 5.34 -5.70
CA PRO A 86 4.62 4.70 -6.13
C PRO A 86 5.81 5.19 -5.31
N GLN A 87 6.87 4.39 -5.25
CA GLN A 87 8.14 4.72 -4.60
C GLN A 87 8.77 6.01 -5.17
N ARG A 88 8.61 6.26 -6.47
CA ARG A 88 9.08 7.47 -7.16
C ARG A 88 7.96 8.06 -7.99
N CYS A 89 7.87 9.37 -7.96
CA CYS A 89 6.98 10.13 -8.82
C CYS A 89 7.77 11.28 -9.42
N ASP A 90 8.19 11.09 -10.65
CA ASP A 90 8.90 12.12 -11.40
C ASP A 90 7.89 13.11 -11.99
N VAL A 91 7.79 14.28 -11.37
CA VAL A 91 7.07 15.42 -11.97
C VAL A 91 8.06 16.18 -12.82
N ASN A 92 7.71 16.40 -14.10
CA ASN A 92 8.58 17.16 -15.00
C ASN A 92 8.88 18.54 -14.39
N PRO A 93 10.14 18.84 -14.04
CA PRO A 93 10.49 20.09 -13.37
C PRO A 93 10.29 21.33 -14.24
N ALA A 94 10.09 21.19 -15.54
CA ALA A 94 9.82 22.30 -16.46
C ALA A 94 8.34 22.76 -16.42
N LEU A 95 7.44 21.96 -15.86
CA LEU A 95 6.02 22.31 -15.77
C LEU A 95 5.72 22.88 -14.39
N PRO A 96 5.32 24.17 -14.27
CA PRO A 96 4.79 24.70 -13.04
C PRO A 96 3.52 23.95 -12.68
N THR A 97 3.45 23.42 -11.46
CA THR A 97 2.33 22.60 -11.01
C THR A 97 2.03 22.96 -9.57
N THR A 98 0.83 23.40 -9.31
CA THR A 98 0.35 23.60 -7.93
C THR A 98 0.03 22.27 -7.27
N VAL A 99 -0.01 22.24 -5.95
CA VAL A 99 -0.47 21.07 -5.17
C VAL A 99 -1.86 20.62 -5.62
N ARG A 100 -2.76 21.57 -5.86
CA ARG A 100 -4.11 21.33 -6.39
C ARG A 100 -4.06 20.57 -7.72
N GLU A 101 -3.32 21.08 -8.69
CA GLU A 101 -3.20 20.50 -10.04
C GLU A 101 -2.58 19.11 -9.96
N PHE A 102 -1.57 18.93 -9.11
CA PHE A 102 -0.96 17.63 -8.89
C PHE A 102 -1.93 16.60 -8.31
N VAL A 103 -2.71 16.97 -7.29
CA VAL A 103 -3.64 16.07 -6.62
C VAL A 103 -4.81 15.71 -7.55
N VAL A 104 -5.32 16.66 -8.34
CA VAL A 104 -6.42 16.39 -9.26
C VAL A 104 -6.06 15.39 -10.35
N LEU A 105 -4.78 15.22 -10.70
CA LEU A 105 -4.35 14.15 -11.62
C LEU A 105 -4.75 12.75 -11.14
N GLY A 106 -5.00 12.57 -9.85
CA GLY A 106 -5.52 11.32 -9.31
C GLY A 106 -6.93 10.96 -9.80
N THR A 107 -7.71 11.92 -10.29
CA THR A 107 -9.07 11.69 -10.84
C THR A 107 -9.07 11.17 -12.28
N VAL A 108 -7.92 11.16 -12.94
CA VAL A 108 -7.81 10.69 -14.34
C VAL A 108 -8.38 9.26 -14.47
N GLY A 109 -9.25 9.08 -15.45
CA GLY A 109 -9.97 7.83 -15.68
C GLY A 109 -11.25 7.64 -14.86
N LEU A 110 -11.61 8.60 -14.00
CA LEU A 110 -12.91 8.63 -13.32
C LEU A 110 -13.88 9.53 -14.08
N SER A 111 -15.12 9.09 -14.19
CA SER A 111 -16.22 9.90 -14.74
C SER A 111 -16.86 10.72 -13.63
N LEU A 112 -16.31 11.90 -13.32
CA LEU A 112 -16.77 12.78 -12.25
C LEU A 112 -17.42 14.05 -12.81
N ARG A 113 -18.48 14.53 -12.15
CA ARG A 113 -18.95 15.90 -12.35
C ARG A 113 -17.98 16.88 -11.70
N ARG A 114 -17.89 18.09 -12.20
CA ARG A 114 -16.97 19.12 -11.68
C ARG A 114 -17.17 19.42 -10.19
N ALA A 115 -18.41 19.37 -9.70
CA ALA A 115 -18.71 19.57 -8.27
C ALA A 115 -18.16 18.43 -7.41
N ASP A 116 -18.33 17.17 -7.86
CA ASP A 116 -17.86 15.99 -7.15
C ASP A 116 -16.31 15.94 -7.13
N GLU A 117 -15.67 16.39 -8.23
CA GLU A 117 -14.19 16.49 -8.28
C GLU A 117 -13.69 17.53 -7.27
N ALA A 118 -14.33 18.70 -7.18
CA ALA A 118 -13.94 19.74 -6.23
C ALA A 118 -14.10 19.29 -4.77
N GLU A 119 -15.19 18.59 -4.45
CA GLU A 119 -15.44 18.03 -3.12
C GLU A 119 -14.36 16.98 -2.76
N ARG A 120 -14.10 16.03 -3.68
CA ARG A 120 -13.08 14.99 -3.46
C ARG A 120 -11.69 15.57 -3.27
N LEU A 121 -11.36 16.61 -4.05
CA LEU A 121 -10.08 17.31 -3.94
C LEU A 121 -9.93 18.00 -2.59
N ALA A 122 -10.95 18.76 -2.15
CA ALA A 122 -10.94 19.43 -0.86
C ALA A 122 -10.77 18.42 0.29
N TRP A 123 -11.53 17.32 0.25
CA TRP A 123 -11.43 16.24 1.22
C TRP A 123 -10.04 15.59 1.22
N ALA A 124 -9.48 15.27 0.06
CA ALA A 124 -8.17 14.61 -0.03
C ALA A 124 -7.04 15.50 0.50
N LEU A 125 -7.10 16.81 0.20
CA LEU A 125 -6.14 17.78 0.72
C LEU A 125 -6.25 17.94 2.24
N ASP A 126 -7.47 18.02 2.76
CA ASP A 126 -7.73 18.09 4.19
C ASP A 126 -7.18 16.87 4.91
N ARG A 127 -7.57 15.66 4.45
CA ARG A 127 -7.12 14.39 5.02
C ARG A 127 -5.61 14.18 4.97
N ALA A 128 -4.92 14.74 3.98
CA ALA A 128 -3.47 14.69 3.87
C ALA A 128 -2.75 15.83 4.64
N GLY A 129 -3.48 16.66 5.38
CA GLY A 129 -2.92 17.81 6.09
C GLY A 129 -2.37 18.90 5.17
N LEU A 130 -2.95 19.07 3.97
CA LEU A 130 -2.52 20.03 2.93
C LEU A 130 -3.60 21.07 2.59
N GLY A 131 -4.67 21.20 3.39
CA GLY A 131 -5.82 22.06 3.09
C GLY A 131 -5.46 23.50 2.76
N GLY A 132 -4.49 24.10 3.46
CA GLY A 132 -3.99 25.46 3.22
C GLY A 132 -2.95 25.59 2.11
N MET A 133 -2.56 24.49 1.46
CA MET A 133 -1.43 24.47 0.53
C MET A 133 -1.82 24.28 -0.94
N ALA A 134 -3.10 24.26 -1.26
CA ALA A 134 -3.61 23.97 -2.60
C ALA A 134 -2.99 24.81 -3.72
N ALA A 135 -2.71 26.09 -3.46
CA ALA A 135 -2.14 27.04 -4.43
C ALA A 135 -0.60 27.07 -4.42
N ARG A 136 0.09 26.36 -3.49
CA ARG A 136 1.56 26.33 -3.45
C ARG A 136 2.13 25.57 -4.64
N ASP A 137 3.30 25.98 -5.10
CA ASP A 137 4.08 25.21 -6.07
C ASP A 137 4.47 23.85 -5.43
N PHE A 138 4.14 22.76 -6.11
CA PHE A 138 4.47 21.40 -5.68
C PHE A 138 5.98 21.21 -5.43
N ARG A 139 6.81 21.91 -6.20
CA ARG A 139 8.28 21.83 -6.08
C ARG A 139 8.81 22.51 -4.81
N ALA A 140 8.07 23.49 -4.29
CA ALA A 140 8.43 24.19 -3.06
C ALA A 140 8.07 23.42 -1.78
N LEU A 141 7.46 22.23 -1.92
CA LEU A 141 7.13 21.36 -0.80
C LEU A 141 8.38 20.70 -0.21
N SER A 142 8.41 20.52 1.12
CA SER A 142 9.36 19.65 1.80
C SER A 142 9.19 18.18 1.36
N GLY A 143 10.11 17.30 1.72
CA GLY A 143 9.99 15.86 1.45
C GLY A 143 8.71 15.26 2.00
N GLY A 144 8.41 15.52 3.26
CA GLY A 144 7.18 15.04 3.93
C GLY A 144 5.90 15.64 3.33
N GLU A 145 5.87 16.95 3.03
CA GLU A 145 4.73 17.60 2.36
C GLU A 145 4.51 16.99 0.97
N ARG A 146 5.59 16.72 0.22
CA ARG A 146 5.52 16.08 -1.10
C ARG A 146 4.97 14.67 -1.01
N GLN A 147 5.39 13.91 -0.01
CA GLN A 147 4.87 12.55 0.23
C GLN A 147 3.38 12.59 0.58
N ARG A 148 2.95 13.52 1.44
CA ARG A 148 1.52 13.73 1.73
C ARG A 148 0.72 14.15 0.49
N ALA A 149 1.31 14.92 -0.43
CA ALA A 149 0.65 15.25 -1.69
C ALA A 149 0.49 14.02 -2.62
N LEU A 150 1.44 13.07 -2.60
CA LEU A 150 1.29 11.77 -3.29
C LEU A 150 0.13 10.96 -2.68
N VAL A 151 0.03 10.93 -1.36
CA VAL A 151 -1.10 10.30 -0.65
C VAL A 151 -2.42 10.99 -1.02
N ALA A 152 -2.49 12.33 -0.99
CA ALA A 152 -3.68 13.10 -1.38
C ALA A 152 -4.11 12.77 -2.82
N ARG A 153 -3.16 12.67 -3.76
CA ARG A 153 -3.44 12.28 -5.15
C ARG A 153 -4.04 10.87 -5.26
N ALA A 154 -3.67 9.95 -4.40
CA ALA A 154 -4.30 8.63 -4.35
C ALA A 154 -5.67 8.68 -3.65
N LEU A 155 -5.81 9.48 -2.60
CA LEU A 155 -7.04 9.65 -1.82
C LEU A 155 -8.18 10.30 -2.59
N VAL A 156 -7.90 11.19 -3.55
CA VAL A 156 -8.94 11.90 -4.34
C VAL A 156 -9.88 10.94 -5.08
N ARG A 157 -9.44 9.70 -5.32
CA ARG A 157 -10.26 8.61 -5.88
C ARG A 157 -11.30 8.05 -4.89
N ARG A 158 -11.24 8.42 -3.61
CA ARG A 158 -12.00 7.78 -2.52
C ARG A 158 -11.77 6.26 -2.49
N PRO A 159 -10.50 5.81 -2.38
CA PRO A 159 -10.18 4.40 -2.47
C PRO A 159 -10.75 3.59 -1.31
N THR A 160 -11.01 2.29 -1.54
CA THR A 160 -11.21 1.29 -0.49
C THR A 160 -9.93 0.55 -0.15
N LEU A 161 -8.98 0.53 -1.08
CA LEU A 161 -7.63 -0.01 -0.90
C LEU A 161 -6.61 1.05 -1.36
N LEU A 162 -5.67 1.39 -0.49
CA LEU A 162 -4.52 2.23 -0.79
C LEU A 162 -3.25 1.41 -0.65
N ILE A 163 -2.50 1.32 -1.74
CA ILE A 163 -1.20 0.67 -1.79
C ILE A 163 -0.12 1.74 -1.83
N LEU A 164 0.90 1.62 -0.96
CA LEU A 164 2.04 2.53 -0.89
C LEU A 164 3.34 1.73 -1.02
N ASP A 165 4.12 2.05 -2.04
CA ASP A 165 5.40 1.38 -2.31
C ASP A 165 6.54 2.21 -1.74
N GLU A 166 7.18 1.73 -0.66
CA GLU A 166 8.27 2.37 0.09
C GLU A 166 7.99 3.86 0.42
N PRO A 167 6.87 4.19 1.07
CA PRO A 167 6.40 5.58 1.20
C PRO A 167 7.23 6.43 2.16
N THR A 168 8.03 5.83 3.02
CA THR A 168 8.89 6.53 4.00
C THR A 168 10.32 6.74 3.52
N ASN A 169 10.68 6.19 2.37
CA ASN A 169 12.05 6.32 1.85
C ASN A 169 12.45 7.78 1.64
N ASN A 170 13.62 8.13 2.16
CA ASN A 170 14.21 9.47 2.11
C ASN A 170 13.43 10.55 2.88
N LEU A 171 12.56 10.18 3.80
CA LEU A 171 11.99 11.08 4.79
C LEU A 171 12.91 11.19 6.00
N ASP A 172 12.89 12.34 6.65
CA ASP A 172 13.43 12.45 8.00
C ASP A 172 12.50 11.74 9.01
N PRO A 173 13.00 11.35 10.20
CA PRO A 173 12.21 10.59 11.18
C PRO A 173 10.89 11.26 11.58
N GLY A 174 10.85 12.59 11.66
CA GLY A 174 9.62 13.31 12.02
C GLY A 174 8.58 13.28 10.89
N ALA A 175 9.02 13.37 9.62
CA ALA A 175 8.12 13.26 8.47
C ALA A 175 7.63 11.82 8.26
N GLU A 176 8.46 10.83 8.57
CA GLU A 176 8.10 9.41 8.56
C GLU A 176 6.99 9.12 9.57
N GLU A 177 7.18 9.49 10.84
CA GLU A 177 6.19 9.30 11.89
C GLU A 177 4.88 10.00 11.56
N ALA A 178 4.93 11.27 11.13
CA ALA A 178 3.74 12.03 10.75
C ALA A 178 2.98 11.40 9.57
N LEU A 179 3.69 10.73 8.63
CA LEU A 179 3.05 10.01 7.54
C LEU A 179 2.35 8.75 8.05
N LEU A 180 2.99 7.98 8.93
CA LEU A 180 2.43 6.74 9.48
C LEU A 180 1.24 7.02 10.41
N GLU A 181 1.29 8.07 11.21
CA GLU A 181 0.15 8.56 12.00
C GLU A 181 -1.04 8.91 11.09
N LEU A 182 -0.80 9.66 10.01
CA LEU A 182 -1.81 9.99 9.01
C LEU A 182 -2.45 8.73 8.41
N LEU A 183 -1.64 7.75 8.00
CA LEU A 183 -2.13 6.48 7.44
C LEU A 183 -2.95 5.70 8.47
N GLY A 184 -2.49 5.64 9.72
CA GLY A 184 -3.20 5.01 10.83
C GLY A 184 -4.54 5.70 11.13
N GLU A 185 -4.60 7.03 11.06
CA GLU A 185 -5.84 7.79 11.21
C GLU A 185 -6.83 7.45 10.08
N LEU A 186 -6.38 7.48 8.82
CA LEU A 186 -7.20 7.13 7.66
C LEU A 186 -7.74 5.69 7.75
N ASN A 187 -6.92 4.75 8.21
CA ASN A 187 -7.36 3.37 8.44
C ASN A 187 -8.48 3.30 9.49
N ARG A 188 -8.33 3.98 10.62
CA ARG A 188 -9.32 3.95 11.72
C ARG A 188 -10.60 4.71 11.39
N THR A 189 -10.49 5.94 10.84
CA THR A 189 -11.66 6.84 10.66
C THR A 189 -12.42 6.58 9.38
N GLU A 190 -11.70 6.24 8.28
CA GLU A 190 -12.30 6.02 6.95
C GLU A 190 -12.47 4.52 6.64
N ARG A 191 -12.04 3.62 7.53
CA ARG A 191 -11.94 2.16 7.28
C ARG A 191 -11.16 1.83 6.01
N LEU A 192 -10.19 2.70 5.67
CA LEU A 192 -9.34 2.52 4.50
C LEU A 192 -8.44 1.31 4.70
N THR A 193 -8.50 0.35 3.79
CA THR A 193 -7.54 -0.76 3.79
C THR A 193 -6.21 -0.28 3.25
N LEU A 194 -5.13 -0.57 3.95
CA LEU A 194 -3.78 -0.14 3.60
C LEU A 194 -2.87 -1.34 3.32
N VAL A 195 -2.06 -1.22 2.27
CA VAL A 195 -0.93 -2.13 2.01
C VAL A 195 0.33 -1.27 1.83
N VAL A 196 1.20 -1.29 2.82
CA VAL A 196 2.49 -0.59 2.80
C VAL A 196 3.59 -1.59 2.49
N VAL A 197 4.33 -1.33 1.43
CA VAL A 197 5.55 -2.08 1.10
C VAL A 197 6.73 -1.38 1.71
N THR A 198 7.51 -2.09 2.48
CA THR A 198 8.75 -1.58 3.06
C THR A 198 9.72 -2.71 3.39
N HIS A 199 10.96 -2.37 3.65
CA HIS A 199 11.96 -3.26 4.23
C HIS A 199 12.20 -2.97 5.72
N ASP A 200 11.53 -1.96 6.29
CA ASP A 200 11.66 -1.58 7.68
C ASP A 200 10.74 -2.44 8.57
N LEU A 201 11.39 -3.26 9.41
CA LEU A 201 10.72 -4.15 10.35
C LEU A 201 10.12 -3.41 11.55
N ALA A 202 10.75 -2.33 11.99
CA ALA A 202 10.29 -1.60 13.16
C ALA A 202 8.95 -0.91 12.86
N LEU A 203 8.80 -0.31 11.67
CA LEU A 203 7.55 0.28 11.22
C LEU A 203 6.43 -0.76 11.17
N ALA A 204 6.71 -1.92 10.59
CA ALA A 204 5.71 -2.98 10.49
C ALA A 204 5.33 -3.54 11.87
N ALA A 205 6.29 -3.74 12.76
CA ALA A 205 6.03 -4.23 14.11
C ALA A 205 5.17 -3.26 14.94
N HIS A 206 5.31 -1.95 14.70
CA HIS A 206 4.55 -0.92 15.42
C HIS A 206 3.16 -0.67 14.84
N HIS A 207 3.02 -0.57 13.53
CA HIS A 207 1.80 -0.08 12.88
C HIS A 207 0.94 -1.17 12.24
N ALA A 208 1.50 -2.34 11.88
CA ALA A 208 0.75 -3.36 11.16
C ALA A 208 -0.33 -4.06 12.02
N THR A 209 -1.49 -4.30 11.41
CA THR A 209 -2.42 -5.32 11.91
C THR A 209 -2.10 -6.69 11.32
N HIS A 210 -1.64 -6.70 10.06
CA HIS A 210 -1.29 -7.89 9.28
C HIS A 210 0.03 -7.70 8.54
N VAL A 211 0.71 -8.80 8.28
CA VAL A 211 2.00 -8.81 7.58
C VAL A 211 2.01 -9.88 6.49
N ALA A 212 2.61 -9.54 5.37
CA ALA A 212 3.01 -10.47 4.33
C ALA A 212 4.55 -10.43 4.21
N LEU A 213 5.23 -11.48 4.66
CA LEU A 213 6.68 -11.57 4.67
C LEU A 213 7.17 -12.39 3.47
N ALA A 214 7.77 -11.71 2.51
CA ALA A 214 8.31 -12.33 1.30
C ALA A 214 9.73 -12.88 1.56
N THR A 215 9.91 -14.20 1.30
CA THR A 215 11.17 -14.92 1.52
C THR A 215 11.31 -16.02 0.49
N ASP A 216 12.46 -16.07 -0.21
CA ASP A 216 12.85 -17.17 -1.09
C ASP A 216 11.74 -17.64 -2.06
N GLY A 217 11.07 -16.68 -2.69
CA GLY A 217 10.02 -16.97 -3.67
C GLY A 217 8.67 -17.35 -3.07
N THR A 218 8.49 -17.26 -1.77
CA THR A 218 7.23 -17.52 -1.06
C THR A 218 6.80 -16.32 -0.20
N ILE A 219 5.54 -16.32 0.28
CA ILE A 219 5.04 -15.29 1.20
C ILE A 219 4.36 -15.96 2.38
N ALA A 220 4.84 -15.68 3.59
CA ALA A 220 4.10 -15.97 4.82
C ALA A 220 3.19 -14.78 5.13
N ALA A 221 1.88 -15.00 5.22
CA ALA A 221 0.90 -13.94 5.40
C ALA A 221 -0.08 -14.24 6.54
N GLY A 222 -0.43 -13.22 7.31
CA GLY A 222 -1.37 -13.36 8.43
C GLY A 222 -1.32 -12.19 9.39
N ARG A 223 -1.84 -12.38 10.60
CA ARG A 223 -1.74 -11.38 11.66
C ARG A 223 -0.28 -11.10 11.98
N ARG A 224 0.03 -9.86 12.32
CA ARG A 224 1.40 -9.41 12.62
C ARG A 224 2.13 -10.35 13.57
N ASP A 225 1.51 -10.67 14.70
CA ASP A 225 2.15 -11.44 15.78
C ASP A 225 2.39 -12.90 15.42
N ASP A 226 1.62 -13.45 14.47
CA ASP A 226 1.78 -14.81 13.97
C ASP A 226 2.91 -14.92 12.94
N VAL A 227 3.14 -13.84 12.16
CA VAL A 227 4.13 -13.83 11.07
C VAL A 227 5.48 -13.28 11.51
N LEU A 228 5.53 -12.22 12.34
CA LEU A 228 6.77 -11.60 12.81
C LEU A 228 7.36 -12.38 13.99
N THR A 229 7.72 -13.64 13.75
CA THR A 229 8.44 -14.46 14.74
C THR A 229 9.95 -14.37 14.53
N PRO A 230 10.78 -14.52 15.59
CA PRO A 230 12.26 -14.51 15.45
C PRO A 230 12.74 -15.47 14.36
N ALA A 231 12.18 -16.69 14.29
CA ALA A 231 12.55 -17.69 13.30
C ALA A 231 12.22 -17.29 11.87
N ALA A 232 11.05 -16.65 11.65
CA ALA A 232 10.64 -16.17 10.33
C ALA A 232 11.53 -15.00 9.88
N LEU A 233 11.86 -14.08 10.79
CA LEU A 233 12.71 -12.92 10.53
C LEU A 233 14.15 -13.32 10.24
N THR A 234 14.71 -14.25 11.01
CA THR A 234 16.05 -14.80 10.74
C THR A 234 16.11 -15.43 9.35
N ARG A 235 15.09 -16.18 8.96
CA ARG A 235 15.01 -16.77 7.61
C ARG A 235 14.91 -15.71 6.52
N ALA A 236 14.06 -14.69 6.72
CA ALA A 236 13.81 -13.66 5.71
C ALA A 236 14.99 -12.70 5.51
N PHE A 237 15.66 -12.32 6.58
CA PHE A 237 16.71 -11.30 6.57
C PHE A 237 18.12 -11.85 6.73
N GLY A 238 18.28 -13.13 7.11
CA GLY A 238 19.57 -13.78 7.26
C GLY A 238 20.37 -13.34 8.49
N ILE A 239 19.74 -12.63 9.42
CA ILE A 239 20.33 -12.13 10.66
C ILE A 239 19.38 -12.42 11.83
N ASP A 240 19.93 -12.55 13.03
CA ASP A 240 19.11 -12.59 14.24
C ASP A 240 18.55 -11.17 14.51
N VAL A 241 17.29 -10.99 14.20
CA VAL A 241 16.56 -9.73 14.40
C VAL A 241 15.54 -9.85 15.54
N GLY A 242 15.63 -10.89 16.36
CA GLY A 242 14.72 -11.12 17.49
C GLY A 242 14.59 -9.92 18.41
N TRP A 243 15.70 -9.22 18.64
CA TRP A 243 15.72 -7.97 19.41
C TRP A 243 14.81 -6.87 18.86
N ALA A 244 14.65 -6.76 17.54
CA ALA A 244 13.83 -5.74 16.92
C ALA A 244 12.33 -5.97 17.18
N VAL A 245 11.93 -7.23 17.32
CA VAL A 245 10.54 -7.61 17.68
C VAL A 245 10.27 -7.32 19.15
N ASP A 246 11.23 -7.60 20.02
CA ASP A 246 11.09 -7.36 21.46
C ASP A 246 11.01 -5.87 21.79
N VAL A 247 11.83 -5.04 21.13
CA VAL A 247 11.77 -3.57 21.25
C VAL A 247 10.41 -3.02 20.76
N ALA A 248 9.93 -3.51 19.62
CA ALA A 248 8.64 -3.07 19.08
C ALA A 248 7.42 -3.54 19.90
N ARG A 249 7.56 -4.62 20.68
CA ARG A 249 6.51 -5.11 21.60
C ARG A 249 6.49 -4.39 22.94
N GLY A 250 7.39 -3.42 23.17
CA GLY A 250 7.42 -2.65 24.41
C GLY A 250 7.98 -3.43 25.60
N ALA A 251 8.82 -4.43 25.36
CA ALA A 251 9.63 -5.04 26.43
C ALA A 251 10.64 -4.00 26.91
N SER A 252 10.28 -3.31 27.99
CA SER A 252 11.15 -2.43 28.80
C SER A 252 12.03 -3.28 29.68
#